data_1e4994eb8ff360752c997858f222330e
#
_entry.id   1e4994eb8ff360752c997858f222330e
#
_cell.length_a   1.000
_cell.length_b   1.000
_cell.length_c   1.000
_cell.angle_alpha   90.00
_cell.angle_beta   90.00
_cell.angle_gamma   90.00
#
_symmetry.space_group_name_H-M   'P 1'
#
loop_
_entity.id
_entity.type
_entity.pdbx_description
1 polymer ?
#
loop_
_entity_poly.entity_id
_entity_poly.type
_entity_poly.pdbx_seq_one_letter_code
_entity_poly.pdbx_strand_id
1 'polypeptide(L)'
;LINTPNNPTGVVYSADTLTRMAAILTEKSAQYGHNIFLVSDEPYRDIVFDGKTVPYPAAFYPHTLTCFSYSKSLSLPGERLGYVAVRPGCEGEDILVDMMSQISRFTGHNCPPSIIQRAVSCCQKVTSDLSVYQTNMELLYEKLTALGFEVERPGGTFYIFPKALEEDANAFCQKAREFDLLLVPSDSFGVKGYVRLAYCIDTEKVKRSLPAFEKLAAAYRK
;
A
#
# COMPACT_ATOMS: atom_id res chain seq x y z
N LEU A 1 -2.68 -6.08 -12.30
CA LEU A 1 -2.48 -5.99 -10.86
C LEU A 1 -2.55 -4.53 -10.43
N ILE A 2 -3.34 -4.22 -9.39
CA ILE A 2 -3.39 -2.91 -8.72
C ILE A 2 -3.14 -3.08 -7.23
N ASN A 3 -2.78 -1.97 -6.55
CA ASN A 3 -2.65 -1.91 -5.10
C ASN A 3 -3.25 -0.58 -4.62
N THR A 4 -4.35 -0.64 -3.85
CA THR A 4 -5.04 0.55 -3.34
C THR A 4 -5.66 0.28 -1.96
N PRO A 5 -5.34 1.08 -0.94
CA PRO A 5 -4.34 2.16 -0.89
C PRO A 5 -2.95 1.69 -1.29
N ASN A 6 -2.19 2.53 -1.98
CA ASN A 6 -0.98 2.12 -2.69
C ASN A 6 0.29 2.17 -1.83
N ASN A 7 1.08 1.12 -1.91
CA ASN A 7 2.48 1.12 -1.50
C ASN A 7 3.36 1.29 -2.76
N PRO A 8 4.14 2.37 -2.92
CA PRO A 8 4.64 3.26 -1.87
C PRO A 8 3.93 4.61 -1.69
N THR A 9 3.00 4.99 -2.56
CA THR A 9 2.55 6.39 -2.71
C THR A 9 1.52 6.85 -1.66
N GLY A 10 0.83 5.93 -0.98
CA GLY A 10 -0.29 6.26 -0.09
C GLY A 10 -1.57 6.70 -0.82
N VAL A 11 -1.59 6.67 -2.15
CA VAL A 11 -2.75 7.08 -2.95
C VAL A 11 -3.88 6.06 -2.82
N VAL A 12 -5.10 6.56 -2.64
CA VAL A 12 -6.34 5.79 -2.65
C VAL A 12 -7.08 6.04 -3.97
N TYR A 13 -7.36 5.00 -4.74
CA TYR A 13 -8.10 5.16 -5.99
C TYR A 13 -9.55 5.56 -5.73
N SER A 14 -10.02 6.56 -6.49
CA SER A 14 -11.41 7.00 -6.42
C SER A 14 -12.36 6.03 -7.15
N ALA A 15 -13.63 6.11 -6.86
CA ALA A 15 -14.67 5.36 -7.59
C ALA A 15 -14.65 5.70 -9.10
N ASP A 16 -14.38 6.96 -9.47
CA ASP A 16 -14.22 7.37 -10.87
C ASP A 16 -13.03 6.67 -11.54
N THR A 17 -11.88 6.64 -10.88
CA THR A 17 -10.70 5.93 -11.37
C THR A 17 -11.00 4.44 -11.62
N LEU A 18 -11.67 3.78 -10.67
CA LEU A 18 -12.04 2.37 -10.81
C LEU A 18 -13.08 2.14 -11.91
N THR A 19 -14.04 3.03 -12.06
CA THR A 19 -15.04 2.98 -13.15
C THR A 19 -14.35 3.09 -14.51
N ARG A 20 -13.44 4.05 -14.68
CA ARG A 20 -12.69 4.21 -15.94
C ARG A 20 -11.80 3.02 -16.23
N MET A 21 -11.14 2.49 -15.21
CA MET A 21 -10.32 1.26 -15.33
C MET A 21 -11.18 0.07 -15.78
N ALA A 22 -12.35 -0.13 -15.16
CA ALA A 22 -13.28 -1.20 -15.51
C ALA A 22 -13.75 -1.09 -16.97
N ALA A 23 -14.06 0.12 -17.45
CA ALA A 23 -14.43 0.37 -18.84
C ALA A 23 -13.30 -0.03 -19.80
N ILE A 24 -12.05 0.37 -19.51
CA ILE A 24 -10.86 0.00 -20.31
C ILE A 24 -10.68 -1.53 -20.33
N LEU A 25 -10.77 -2.18 -19.17
CA LEU A 25 -10.60 -3.64 -19.10
C LEU A 25 -11.69 -4.37 -19.90
N THR A 26 -12.94 -3.90 -19.86
CA THR A 26 -14.06 -4.45 -20.63
C THR A 26 -13.83 -4.28 -22.12
N GLU A 27 -13.46 -3.08 -22.58
CA GLU A 27 -13.14 -2.79 -23.98
C GLU A 27 -12.00 -3.69 -24.49
N LYS A 28 -10.91 -3.77 -23.72
CA LYS A 28 -9.75 -4.57 -24.12
C LYS A 28 -10.03 -6.07 -24.08
N SER A 29 -10.85 -6.56 -23.15
CA SER A 29 -11.27 -7.95 -23.13
C SER A 29 -12.04 -8.30 -24.42
N ALA A 30 -12.95 -7.44 -24.84
CA ALA A 30 -13.67 -7.62 -26.11
C ALA A 30 -12.73 -7.58 -27.33
N GLN A 31 -11.76 -6.65 -27.34
CA GLN A 31 -10.77 -6.52 -28.41
C GLN A 31 -9.88 -7.77 -28.55
N TYR A 32 -9.45 -8.36 -27.42
CA TYR A 32 -8.56 -9.52 -27.41
C TYR A 32 -9.29 -10.87 -27.48
N GLY A 33 -10.61 -10.88 -27.36
CA GLY A 33 -11.43 -12.09 -27.39
C GLY A 33 -11.29 -12.99 -26.16
N HIS A 34 -10.82 -12.45 -25.04
CA HIS A 34 -10.76 -13.14 -23.74
C HIS A 34 -10.83 -12.14 -22.59
N ASN A 35 -11.30 -12.59 -21.44
CA ASN A 35 -11.40 -11.73 -20.25
C ASN A 35 -10.02 -11.41 -19.66
N ILE A 36 -9.83 -10.14 -19.29
CA ILE A 36 -8.65 -9.66 -18.56
C ILE A 36 -9.02 -9.69 -17.08
N PHE A 37 -8.27 -10.42 -16.27
CA PHE A 37 -8.48 -10.48 -14.83
C PHE A 37 -7.82 -9.30 -14.12
N LEU A 38 -8.53 -8.69 -13.18
CA LEU A 38 -8.00 -7.67 -12.27
C LEU A 38 -7.63 -8.31 -10.95
N VAL A 39 -6.35 -8.30 -10.60
CA VAL A 39 -5.88 -8.68 -9.27
C VAL A 39 -5.70 -7.41 -8.45
N SER A 40 -6.47 -7.30 -7.36
CA SER A 40 -6.43 -6.16 -6.44
C SER A 40 -5.77 -6.58 -5.14
N ASP A 41 -4.55 -6.08 -4.90
CA ASP A 41 -3.82 -6.27 -3.65
C ASP A 41 -4.18 -5.18 -2.65
N GLU A 42 -4.89 -5.56 -1.57
CA GLU A 42 -5.57 -4.64 -0.67
C GLU A 42 -5.17 -4.77 0.82
N PRO A 43 -3.91 -5.02 1.17
CA PRO A 43 -3.51 -5.20 2.57
C PRO A 43 -3.65 -3.92 3.41
N TYR A 44 -3.80 -2.76 2.76
CA TYR A 44 -3.92 -1.45 3.41
C TYR A 44 -5.35 -0.90 3.40
N ARG A 45 -6.35 -1.67 2.97
CA ARG A 45 -7.74 -1.19 2.84
C ARG A 45 -8.27 -0.50 4.09
N ASP A 46 -7.94 -1.03 5.26
CA ASP A 46 -8.43 -0.53 6.54
C ASP A 46 -7.56 0.60 7.12
N ILE A 47 -6.45 0.95 6.45
CA ILE A 47 -5.54 2.00 6.89
C ILE A 47 -5.75 3.22 5.99
N VAL A 48 -6.75 4.01 6.33
CA VAL A 48 -7.13 5.26 5.64
C VAL A 48 -7.41 6.35 6.65
N PHE A 49 -7.28 7.60 6.21
CA PHE A 49 -7.36 8.79 7.04
C PHE A 49 -8.55 9.66 6.67
N ASP A 50 -8.88 10.64 7.51
CA ASP A 50 -9.91 11.67 7.27
C ASP A 50 -11.30 11.08 7.00
N GLY A 51 -11.62 9.92 7.61
CA GLY A 51 -12.91 9.25 7.41
C GLY A 51 -13.13 8.73 5.98
N LYS A 52 -12.09 8.65 5.16
CA LYS A 52 -12.18 8.12 3.80
C LYS A 52 -12.53 6.64 3.80
N THR A 53 -13.26 6.23 2.79
CA THR A 53 -13.53 4.82 2.48
C THR A 53 -12.80 4.43 1.20
N VAL A 54 -12.25 3.23 1.18
CA VAL A 54 -11.64 2.66 -0.04
C VAL A 54 -12.76 2.02 -0.87
N PRO A 55 -13.02 2.51 -2.08
CA PRO A 55 -13.96 1.83 -2.97
C PRO A 55 -13.45 0.42 -3.27
N TYR A 56 -14.36 -0.56 -3.23
CA TYR A 56 -14.01 -1.96 -3.42
C TYR A 56 -13.86 -2.29 -4.91
N PRO A 57 -12.67 -2.58 -5.45
CA PRO A 57 -12.47 -2.75 -6.90
C PRO A 57 -13.35 -3.84 -7.51
N ALA A 58 -13.61 -4.92 -6.76
CA ALA A 58 -14.52 -5.98 -7.21
C ALA A 58 -15.99 -5.52 -7.41
N ALA A 59 -16.40 -4.37 -6.88
CA ALA A 59 -17.73 -3.81 -7.17
C ALA A 59 -17.79 -3.18 -8.57
N PHE A 60 -16.67 -2.82 -9.16
CA PHE A 60 -16.59 -2.10 -10.44
C PHE A 60 -16.32 -3.03 -11.63
N TYR A 61 -15.56 -4.12 -11.43
CA TYR A 61 -15.19 -5.01 -12.52
C TYR A 61 -15.46 -6.49 -12.17
N PRO A 62 -16.17 -7.26 -13.05
CA PRO A 62 -16.62 -8.61 -12.73
C PRO A 62 -15.48 -9.62 -12.56
N HIS A 63 -14.41 -9.54 -13.36
CA HIS A 63 -13.29 -10.49 -13.32
C HIS A 63 -12.21 -10.02 -12.36
N THR A 64 -12.59 -9.82 -11.07
CA THR A 64 -11.69 -9.31 -10.03
C THR A 64 -11.40 -10.36 -8.96
N LEU A 65 -10.12 -10.52 -8.66
CA LEU A 65 -9.59 -11.25 -7.52
C LEU A 65 -9.06 -10.26 -6.49
N THR A 66 -9.52 -10.35 -5.26
CA THR A 66 -9.06 -9.49 -4.14
C THR A 66 -8.11 -10.26 -3.26
N CYS A 67 -6.89 -9.76 -3.10
CA CYS A 67 -5.91 -10.27 -2.15
C CYS A 67 -5.91 -9.39 -0.90
N PHE A 68 -6.19 -9.94 0.27
CA PHE A 68 -6.17 -9.24 1.54
C PHE A 68 -5.25 -9.92 2.54
N SER A 69 -4.63 -9.14 3.42
CA SER A 69 -3.76 -9.65 4.48
C SER A 69 -3.98 -8.88 5.78
N TYR A 70 -4.06 -9.60 6.88
CA TYR A 70 -4.11 -9.03 8.24
C TYR A 70 -2.75 -8.55 8.75
N SER A 71 -1.71 -8.68 7.94
CA SER A 71 -0.35 -8.24 8.29
C SER A 71 -0.26 -6.75 8.62
N LYS A 72 -1.15 -5.92 8.06
CA LYS A 72 -1.10 -4.46 8.18
C LYS A 72 -2.22 -3.94 9.09
N SER A 73 -3.48 -4.30 8.81
CA SER A 73 -4.64 -3.80 9.57
C SER A 73 -4.63 -4.22 11.04
N LEU A 74 -4.19 -5.44 11.34
CA LEU A 74 -4.09 -5.96 12.70
C LEU A 74 -2.64 -6.03 13.25
N SER A 75 -1.66 -5.54 12.50
CA SER A 75 -0.22 -5.61 12.88
C SER A 75 0.26 -7.04 13.15
N LEU A 76 -0.22 -8.02 12.39
CA LEU A 76 0.09 -9.44 12.54
C LEU A 76 0.91 -10.02 11.36
N PRO A 77 2.03 -9.39 10.94
CA PRO A 77 2.77 -9.87 9.77
C PRO A 77 3.41 -11.26 9.99
N GLY A 78 3.74 -11.60 11.23
CA GLY A 78 4.35 -12.89 11.61
C GLY A 78 3.39 -14.06 11.52
N GLU A 79 2.09 -13.83 11.67
CA GLU A 79 1.07 -14.88 11.70
C GLU A 79 0.71 -15.43 10.31
N ARG A 80 1.17 -14.80 9.25
CA ARG A 80 1.04 -15.26 7.86
C ARG A 80 -0.41 -15.53 7.44
N LEU A 81 -1.35 -14.67 7.85
CA LEU A 81 -2.78 -14.80 7.60
C LEU A 81 -3.28 -13.77 6.60
N GLY A 82 -3.98 -14.25 5.59
CA GLY A 82 -4.67 -13.47 4.57
C GLY A 82 -5.64 -14.36 3.80
N TYR A 83 -6.27 -13.80 2.79
CA TYR A 83 -7.16 -14.54 1.89
C TYR A 83 -7.14 -13.95 0.48
N VAL A 84 -7.53 -14.77 -0.48
CA VAL A 84 -7.91 -14.32 -1.81
C VAL A 84 -9.42 -14.56 -1.97
N ALA A 85 -10.14 -13.53 -2.39
CA ALA A 85 -11.56 -13.62 -2.72
C ALA A 85 -11.75 -13.46 -4.23
N VAL A 86 -12.47 -14.39 -4.84
CA VAL A 86 -12.92 -14.30 -6.22
C VAL A 86 -14.32 -13.68 -6.21
N ARG A 87 -14.56 -12.67 -7.04
CA ARG A 87 -15.87 -12.05 -7.14
C ARG A 87 -16.89 -13.06 -7.69
N PRO A 88 -18.07 -13.22 -7.07
CA PRO A 88 -19.15 -14.03 -7.63
C PRO A 88 -19.52 -13.61 -9.06
N GLY A 89 -19.63 -14.56 -9.98
CA GLY A 89 -19.85 -14.32 -11.41
C GLY A 89 -18.56 -13.98 -12.20
N CYS A 90 -17.39 -14.10 -11.57
CA CYS A 90 -16.12 -14.10 -12.29
C CYS A 90 -16.01 -15.36 -13.16
N GLU A 91 -15.52 -15.22 -14.40
CA GLU A 91 -15.31 -16.38 -15.26
C GLU A 91 -14.40 -17.41 -14.59
N GLY A 92 -14.87 -18.66 -14.56
CA GLY A 92 -14.10 -19.77 -13.97
C GLY A 92 -13.92 -19.69 -12.45
N GLU A 93 -14.81 -19.02 -11.72
CA GLU A 93 -14.67 -18.76 -10.28
C GLU A 93 -14.36 -20.03 -9.47
N ASP A 94 -15.06 -21.14 -9.71
CA ASP A 94 -14.83 -22.41 -9.00
C ASP A 94 -13.45 -22.98 -9.30
N ILE A 95 -13.05 -22.96 -10.57
CA ILE A 95 -11.73 -23.43 -11.01
C ILE A 95 -10.62 -22.57 -10.40
N LEU A 96 -10.82 -21.25 -10.35
CA LEU A 96 -9.84 -20.31 -9.75
C LEU A 96 -9.64 -20.60 -8.26
N VAL A 97 -10.71 -20.82 -7.51
CA VAL A 97 -10.65 -21.16 -6.08
C VAL A 97 -9.90 -22.47 -5.86
N ASP A 98 -10.22 -23.51 -6.64
CA ASP A 98 -9.54 -24.80 -6.55
C ASP A 98 -8.05 -24.69 -6.90
N MET A 99 -7.72 -24.01 -7.99
CA MET A 99 -6.33 -23.80 -8.41
C MET A 99 -5.53 -23.02 -7.37
N MET A 100 -6.07 -21.96 -6.79
CA MET A 100 -5.40 -21.21 -5.72
C MET A 100 -5.16 -22.07 -4.49
N SER A 101 -6.10 -22.94 -4.13
CA SER A 101 -5.94 -23.91 -3.04
C SER A 101 -4.81 -24.92 -3.32
N GLN A 102 -4.72 -25.40 -4.55
CA GLN A 102 -3.63 -26.30 -4.96
C GLN A 102 -2.28 -25.58 -4.96
N ILE A 103 -2.20 -24.38 -5.55
CA ILE A 103 -0.98 -23.58 -5.58
C ILE A 103 -0.49 -23.28 -4.16
N SER A 104 -1.39 -22.92 -3.25
CA SER A 104 -1.06 -22.67 -1.85
C SER A 104 -0.37 -23.89 -1.22
N ARG A 105 -0.87 -25.09 -1.46
CA ARG A 105 -0.25 -26.33 -0.98
C ARG A 105 1.11 -26.58 -1.61
N PHE A 106 1.24 -26.44 -2.93
CA PHE A 106 2.50 -26.67 -3.65
C PHE A 106 3.60 -25.68 -3.26
N THR A 107 3.23 -24.46 -2.91
CA THR A 107 4.18 -23.42 -2.47
C THR A 107 4.52 -23.50 -0.97
N GLY A 108 3.98 -24.50 -0.26
CA GLY A 108 4.25 -24.73 1.15
C GLY A 108 3.48 -23.81 2.12
N HIS A 109 2.52 -23.01 1.63
CA HIS A 109 1.71 -22.13 2.46
C HIS A 109 0.44 -22.76 3.04
N ASN A 110 0.22 -23.99 2.78
CA ASN A 110 -0.93 -24.86 3.08
C ASN A 110 -2.12 -24.17 3.79
N CYS A 111 -2.00 -23.83 5.08
CA CYS A 111 -2.97 -23.03 5.83
C CYS A 111 -2.30 -22.33 7.03
N PRO A 112 -2.83 -21.16 7.46
CA PRO A 112 -2.42 -20.53 8.71
C PRO A 112 -2.84 -21.36 9.94
N PRO A 113 -2.21 -21.16 11.13
CA PRO A 113 -2.60 -21.84 12.35
C PRO A 113 -4.08 -21.59 12.71
N SER A 114 -4.81 -22.63 13.07
CA SER A 114 -6.26 -22.56 13.34
C SER A 114 -6.62 -21.62 14.52
N ILE A 115 -5.75 -21.52 15.53
CA ILE A 115 -5.95 -20.61 16.65
C ILE A 115 -5.93 -19.14 16.20
N ILE A 116 -5.03 -18.79 15.27
CA ILE A 116 -4.94 -17.43 14.70
C ILE A 116 -6.16 -17.12 13.85
N GLN A 117 -6.62 -18.08 13.02
CA GLN A 117 -7.85 -17.91 12.24
C GLN A 117 -9.06 -17.62 13.15
N ARG A 118 -9.20 -18.36 14.26
CA ARG A 118 -10.27 -18.10 15.23
C ARG A 118 -10.13 -16.75 15.94
N ALA A 119 -8.92 -16.37 16.35
CA ALA A 119 -8.68 -15.07 16.97
C ALA A 119 -9.06 -13.93 16.02
N VAL A 120 -8.60 -13.97 14.78
CA VAL A 120 -8.91 -12.95 13.78
C VAL A 120 -10.40 -12.91 13.43
N SER A 121 -11.11 -14.05 13.45
CA SER A 121 -12.56 -14.08 13.23
C SER A 121 -13.34 -13.24 14.25
N CYS A 122 -12.79 -13.03 15.44
CA CYS A 122 -13.36 -12.15 16.48
C CYS A 122 -12.96 -10.68 16.32
N CYS A 123 -12.00 -10.37 15.45
CA CYS A 123 -11.40 -9.04 15.28
C CYS A 123 -11.80 -8.36 13.96
N GLN A 124 -12.87 -8.79 13.29
CA GLN A 124 -13.24 -8.33 11.94
C GLN A 124 -13.54 -6.83 11.83
N LYS A 125 -13.81 -6.13 12.94
CA LYS A 125 -14.10 -4.69 12.99
C LYS A 125 -13.02 -3.90 13.73
N VAL A 126 -11.87 -4.52 13.97
CA VAL A 126 -10.78 -3.92 14.73
C VAL A 126 -9.63 -3.63 13.76
N THR A 127 -8.99 -2.49 13.95
CA THR A 127 -7.74 -2.10 13.27
C THR A 127 -6.71 -1.65 14.29
N SER A 128 -5.46 -1.44 13.85
CA SER A 128 -4.47 -0.70 14.64
C SER A 128 -4.98 0.72 14.95
N ASP A 129 -4.38 1.37 15.93
CA ASP A 129 -4.68 2.78 16.22
C ASP A 129 -4.20 3.68 15.07
N LEU A 130 -5.13 4.05 14.21
CA LEU A 130 -4.86 4.88 13.03
C LEU A 130 -4.54 6.34 13.39
N SER A 131 -4.87 6.80 14.59
CA SER A 131 -4.59 8.17 15.03
C SER A 131 -3.09 8.44 15.11
N VAL A 132 -2.32 7.45 15.54
CA VAL A 132 -0.84 7.51 15.55
C VAL A 132 -0.29 7.64 14.13
N TYR A 133 -0.81 6.84 13.20
CA TYR A 133 -0.35 6.90 11.80
C TYR A 133 -0.73 8.22 11.15
N GLN A 134 -1.95 8.71 11.37
CA GLN A 134 -2.40 9.98 10.84
C GLN A 134 -1.55 11.15 11.38
N THR A 135 -1.31 11.20 12.69
CA THR A 135 -0.44 12.22 13.30
C THR A 135 0.98 12.19 12.71
N ASN A 136 1.55 11.01 12.57
CA ASN A 136 2.90 10.84 12.00
C ASN A 136 2.96 11.27 10.53
N MET A 137 1.94 10.92 9.76
CA MET A 137 1.81 11.33 8.36
C MET A 137 1.75 12.86 8.24
N GLU A 138 0.91 13.51 9.03
CA GLU A 138 0.75 14.97 9.02
C GLU A 138 2.06 15.68 9.36
N LEU A 139 2.74 15.27 10.45
CA LEU A 139 4.03 15.82 10.83
C LEU A 139 5.08 15.73 9.72
N LEU A 140 5.16 14.57 9.04
CA LEU A 140 6.11 14.39 7.94
C LEU A 140 5.68 15.18 6.70
N TYR A 141 4.40 15.12 6.32
CA TYR A 141 3.89 15.82 5.14
C TYR A 141 4.10 17.32 5.23
N GLU A 142 3.70 17.93 6.35
CA GLU A 142 3.88 19.38 6.58
C GLU A 142 5.37 19.76 6.55
N LYS A 143 6.22 18.98 7.23
CA LYS A 143 7.64 19.27 7.28
C LYS A 143 8.31 19.14 5.93
N LEU A 144 8.07 18.04 5.20
CA LEU A 144 8.66 17.80 3.88
C LEU A 144 8.23 18.87 2.88
N THR A 145 6.94 19.22 2.87
CA THR A 145 6.40 20.29 2.01
C THR A 145 7.04 21.65 2.35
N ALA A 146 7.16 21.99 3.64
CA ALA A 146 7.82 23.24 4.07
C ALA A 146 9.32 23.28 3.69
N LEU A 147 9.98 22.14 3.58
CA LEU A 147 11.36 22.04 3.14
C LEU A 147 11.52 22.04 1.60
N GLY A 148 10.42 22.06 0.86
CA GLY A 148 10.41 22.11 -0.61
C GLY A 148 10.44 20.76 -1.32
N PHE A 149 10.16 19.67 -0.60
CA PHE A 149 9.95 18.38 -1.25
C PHE A 149 8.63 18.36 -2.01
N GLU A 150 8.66 17.85 -3.23
CA GLU A 150 7.46 17.51 -3.99
C GLU A 150 6.91 16.17 -3.43
N VAL A 151 5.73 16.21 -2.84
CA VAL A 151 5.12 15.05 -2.17
C VAL A 151 3.60 15.11 -2.24
N GLU A 152 2.98 13.99 -2.64
CA GLU A 152 1.54 13.81 -2.57
C GLU A 152 1.12 13.46 -1.14
N ARG A 153 0.04 14.09 -0.64
CA ARG A 153 -0.48 13.77 0.69
C ARG A 153 -1.11 12.39 0.70
N PRO A 154 -0.59 11.44 1.52
CA PRO A 154 -1.15 10.10 1.59
C PRO A 154 -2.63 10.11 2.05
N GLY A 155 -3.48 9.37 1.35
CA GLY A 155 -4.86 9.12 1.76
C GLY A 155 -5.01 7.85 2.60
N GLY A 156 -4.00 7.00 2.61
CA GLY A 156 -3.96 5.74 3.33
C GLY A 156 -2.56 5.14 3.37
N THR A 157 -2.45 3.90 3.81
CA THR A 157 -1.22 3.17 4.13
C THR A 157 -0.47 3.76 5.34
N PHE A 158 0.78 3.44 5.50
CA PHE A 158 1.70 4.08 6.44
C PHE A 158 3.01 4.46 5.74
N TYR A 159 2.91 4.85 4.45
CA TYR A 159 4.03 5.32 3.64
C TYR A 159 3.77 6.71 3.09
N ILE A 160 4.84 7.49 2.98
CA ILE A 160 4.89 8.76 2.27
C ILE A 160 6.03 8.68 1.25
N PHE A 161 5.82 9.27 0.07
CA PHE A 161 6.66 9.07 -1.11
C PHE A 161 7.08 10.38 -1.76
N PRO A 162 7.97 11.16 -1.10
CA PRO A 162 8.46 12.41 -1.65
C PRO A 162 9.46 12.16 -2.78
N LYS A 163 9.52 13.09 -3.72
CA LYS A 163 10.59 13.19 -4.69
C LYS A 163 11.90 13.55 -3.98
N ALA A 164 12.97 12.88 -4.33
CA ALA A 164 14.31 13.20 -3.84
C ALA A 164 14.76 14.59 -4.34
N LEU A 165 15.65 15.24 -3.60
CA LEU A 165 16.20 16.54 -4.00
C LEU A 165 17.32 16.43 -5.04
N GLU A 166 17.57 15.23 -5.54
CA GLU A 166 18.45 14.92 -6.68
C GLU A 166 17.86 13.76 -7.50
N GLU A 167 18.33 13.58 -8.74
CA GLU A 167 17.77 12.57 -9.65
C GLU A 167 18.04 11.13 -9.21
N ASP A 168 19.23 10.89 -8.62
CA ASP A 168 19.62 9.58 -8.13
C ASP A 168 19.08 9.35 -6.69
N ALA A 169 17.97 8.62 -6.59
CA ALA A 169 17.39 8.28 -5.29
C ALA A 169 18.32 7.45 -4.40
N ASN A 170 19.23 6.66 -4.97
CA ASN A 170 20.22 5.90 -4.19
C ASN A 170 21.27 6.82 -3.58
N ALA A 171 21.81 7.77 -4.36
CA ALA A 171 22.74 8.79 -3.87
C ALA A 171 22.09 9.64 -2.77
N PHE A 172 20.82 10.05 -3.00
CA PHE A 172 20.04 10.76 -1.99
C PHE A 172 19.88 9.95 -0.70
N CYS A 173 19.57 8.66 -0.79
CA CYS A 173 19.46 7.79 0.38
C CYS A 173 20.80 7.61 1.10
N GLN A 174 21.93 7.55 0.39
CA GLN A 174 23.27 7.52 1.00
C GLN A 174 23.53 8.83 1.75
N LYS A 175 23.23 9.99 1.14
CA LYS A 175 23.37 11.29 1.78
C LYS A 175 22.48 11.43 3.02
N ALA A 176 21.26 10.92 2.95
CA ALA A 176 20.32 10.92 4.08
C ALA A 176 20.87 10.16 5.30
N ARG A 177 21.63 9.09 5.10
CA ARG A 177 22.27 8.31 6.19
C ARG A 177 23.28 9.13 7.00
N GLU A 178 23.94 10.13 6.39
CA GLU A 178 24.83 11.04 7.12
C GLU A 178 24.10 11.87 8.19
N PHE A 179 22.75 11.93 8.09
CA PHE A 179 21.86 12.60 9.03
C PHE A 179 20.98 11.61 9.80
N ASP A 180 21.35 10.34 9.88
CA ASP A 180 20.62 9.27 10.57
C ASP A 180 19.21 8.99 10.00
N LEU A 181 18.98 9.32 8.73
CA LEU A 181 17.73 9.04 8.02
C LEU A 181 17.88 7.79 7.14
N LEU A 182 17.06 6.77 7.42
CA LEU A 182 17.00 5.54 6.63
C LEU A 182 15.79 5.57 5.70
N LEU A 183 16.04 5.82 4.42
CA LEU A 183 15.05 5.93 3.37
C LEU A 183 15.17 4.76 2.39
N VAL A 184 14.11 4.44 1.67
CA VAL A 184 14.10 3.40 0.65
C VAL A 184 14.03 4.05 -0.72
N PRO A 185 15.02 3.85 -1.61
CA PRO A 185 15.01 4.43 -2.95
C PRO A 185 13.93 3.78 -3.81
N SER A 186 13.39 4.54 -4.75
CA SER A 186 12.21 4.17 -5.53
C SER A 186 12.46 3.21 -6.69
N ASP A 187 13.69 2.90 -7.02
CA ASP A 187 14.05 2.09 -8.18
C ASP A 187 13.36 0.71 -8.15
N SER A 188 13.26 0.09 -6.97
CA SER A 188 12.55 -1.18 -6.79
C SER A 188 11.03 -1.10 -6.99
N PHE A 189 10.47 0.11 -7.05
CA PHE A 189 9.04 0.37 -7.33
C PHE A 189 8.79 0.78 -8.78
N GLY A 190 9.82 0.72 -9.66
CA GLY A 190 9.71 1.03 -11.07
C GLY A 190 9.65 2.54 -11.40
N VAL A 191 9.95 3.41 -10.45
CA VAL A 191 9.98 4.87 -10.60
C VAL A 191 11.34 5.39 -10.15
N LYS A 192 11.89 6.40 -10.83
CA LYS A 192 13.17 7.01 -10.45
C LYS A 192 12.95 8.34 -9.72
N GLY A 193 13.90 8.70 -8.87
CA GLY A 193 13.97 10.02 -8.25
C GLY A 193 13.02 10.23 -7.08
N TYR A 194 12.48 9.19 -6.49
CA TYR A 194 11.65 9.26 -5.28
C TYR A 194 12.23 8.41 -4.14
N VAL A 195 11.75 8.65 -2.94
CA VAL A 195 12.10 7.83 -1.78
C VAL A 195 10.86 7.50 -0.95
N ARG A 196 10.83 6.30 -0.40
CA ARG A 196 9.75 5.88 0.49
C ARG A 196 10.18 6.01 1.95
N LEU A 197 9.33 6.63 2.75
CA LEU A 197 9.40 6.64 4.20
C LEU A 197 8.22 5.84 4.77
N ALA A 198 8.48 5.07 5.84
CA ALA A 198 7.45 4.43 6.63
C ALA A 198 7.24 5.21 7.93
N TYR A 199 5.99 5.53 8.26
CA TYR A 199 5.64 6.27 9.48
C TYR A 199 4.87 5.44 10.51
N CYS A 200 4.87 4.12 10.37
CA CYS A 200 4.33 3.18 11.37
C CYS A 200 5.30 2.98 12.54
N ILE A 201 5.75 4.05 13.13
CA ILE A 201 6.71 4.10 14.24
C ILE A 201 6.18 5.02 15.33
N ASP A 202 6.85 5.02 16.48
CA ASP A 202 6.55 5.94 17.58
C ASP A 202 6.63 7.41 17.15
N THR A 203 5.65 8.22 17.55
CA THR A 203 5.53 9.63 17.17
C THR A 203 6.73 10.48 17.62
N GLU A 204 7.34 10.17 18.78
CA GLU A 204 8.53 10.88 19.23
C GLU A 204 9.76 10.59 18.35
N LYS A 205 9.82 9.41 17.73
CA LYS A 205 10.86 9.12 16.72
C LYS A 205 10.65 9.95 15.45
N VAL A 206 9.40 10.10 15.01
CA VAL A 206 9.08 10.99 13.89
C VAL A 206 9.50 12.42 14.22
N LYS A 207 9.07 12.97 15.36
CA LYS A 207 9.44 14.33 15.78
C LYS A 207 10.96 14.55 15.83
N ARG A 208 11.71 13.58 16.35
CA ARG A 208 13.18 13.64 16.40
C ARG A 208 13.84 13.60 15.03
N SER A 209 13.18 13.01 14.02
CA SER A 209 13.72 12.97 12.65
C SER A 209 13.53 14.29 11.89
N LEU A 210 12.58 15.15 12.29
CA LEU A 210 12.28 16.39 11.55
C LEU A 210 13.47 17.35 11.42
N PRO A 211 14.30 17.60 12.47
CA PRO A 211 15.52 18.38 12.32
C PRO A 211 16.57 17.74 11.40
N ALA A 212 16.59 16.42 11.28
CA ALA A 212 17.49 15.72 10.36
C ALA A 212 17.10 15.98 8.89
N PHE A 213 15.80 16.01 8.57
CA PHE A 213 15.31 16.43 7.26
C PHE A 213 15.66 17.90 6.94
N GLU A 214 15.65 18.80 7.92
CA GLU A 214 16.11 20.18 7.73
C GLU A 214 17.59 20.25 7.31
N LYS A 215 18.45 19.50 8.01
CA LYS A 215 19.88 19.43 7.69
C LYS A 215 20.11 18.81 6.31
N LEU A 216 19.40 17.73 6.01
CA LEU A 216 19.47 17.08 4.70
C LEU A 216 19.04 18.05 3.58
N ALA A 217 17.89 18.73 3.72
CA ALA A 217 17.43 19.69 2.73
C ALA A 217 18.41 20.88 2.58
N ALA A 218 19.00 21.37 3.69
CA ALA A 218 20.00 22.43 3.65
C ALA A 218 21.25 22.03 2.86
N ALA A 219 21.64 20.76 2.88
CA ALA A 219 22.79 20.26 2.12
C ALA A 219 22.59 20.30 0.59
N TYR A 220 21.35 20.45 0.10
CA TYR A 220 20.99 20.59 -1.32
C TYR A 220 20.64 22.03 -1.71
N ARG A 221 20.52 22.94 -0.75
CA ARG A 221 20.34 24.38 -1.04
C ARG A 221 21.71 25.00 -1.29
N LYS A 222 21.94 25.39 -2.54
CA LYS A 222 23.11 26.19 -2.91
C LYS A 222 22.83 27.67 -2.63
#